data_6f0aa2e09557394359c96169d1469620
#
_entry.id   6f0aa2e09557394359c96169d1469620
#
_cell.length_a   1.000
_cell.length_b   1.000
_cell.length_c   1.000
_cell.angle_alpha   90.00
_cell.angle_beta   90.00
_cell.angle_gamma   90.00
#
_symmetry.space_group_name_H-M   'P 1'
#
loop_
_entity.id
_entity.type
_entity.pdbx_description
1 polymer ?
#
loop_
_entity_poly.entity_id
_entity_poly.type
_entity_poly.pdbx_seq_one_letter_code
_entity_poly.pdbx_strand_id
1 'polypeptide(L)'
;MGRMMCASPPRHGSLRSALLAWVLPALLCVSPLADACDGKATLHDATPKQVQAFVRSRHLDVLSFAGYSGAGYNDREVMLAQAKAVLSKFEPRRTLVNIGATEEGIGAVYELANGMGFATIGIVSVLAREQGVALSKCVDDVFFVRDTTWGGRLPGSSALSPTSTAIVRASRTIVGIGGGAIARDEMTAARRAGKRVIFVPADMDHERAREAARAKGQPAPTDFRGAAHAAFGPARTAHEGERSGHSR
;
A
#
# COMPACT_ATOMS: atom_id res chain seq x y z
N MET A 1 84.53 -25.88 -1.68
CA MET A 1 84.87 -27.19 -1.12
C MET A 1 83.54 -27.74 -0.65
N GLY A 2 82.99 -28.73 -1.14
CA GLY A 2 83.28 -29.96 -1.80
C GLY A 2 82.04 -30.79 -1.89
N ARG A 3 81.79 -31.24 -3.08
CA ARG A 3 81.32 -32.54 -3.53
C ARG A 3 79.97 -33.05 -3.00
N MET A 4 78.99 -33.15 -3.88
CA MET A 4 78.73 -34.30 -4.82
C MET A 4 78.44 -35.63 -4.10
N MET A 5 77.23 -36.20 -4.31
CA MET A 5 76.99 -37.39 -5.09
C MET A 5 75.50 -37.76 -5.11
N CYS A 6 75.02 -37.83 -6.23
CA CYS A 6 74.20 -38.76 -7.00
C CYS A 6 73.81 -40.10 -6.31
N ALA A 7 72.49 -40.42 -6.44
CA ALA A 7 72.08 -41.72 -6.94
C ALA A 7 70.59 -41.75 -7.30
N SER A 8 70.31 -42.25 -8.48
CA SER A 8 68.98 -42.47 -9.07
C SER A 8 68.46 -43.90 -8.79
N PRO A 9 67.32 -44.30 -9.37
CA PRO A 9 66.08 -44.77 -8.72
C PRO A 9 65.96 -46.30 -8.76
N PRO A 10 64.91 -46.92 -8.34
CA PRO A 10 63.91 -47.38 -9.29
C PRO A 10 62.44 -47.63 -8.81
N ARG A 11 61.57 -47.59 -9.78
CA ARG A 11 60.48 -48.50 -10.17
C ARG A 11 59.17 -48.63 -9.41
N HIS A 12 58.15 -48.21 -10.16
CA HIS A 12 56.87 -48.90 -10.42
C HIS A 12 56.05 -49.49 -9.27
N GLY A 13 54.87 -48.86 -9.08
CA GLY A 13 53.77 -49.44 -8.33
C GLY A 13 52.45 -48.75 -8.71
N SER A 14 51.67 -49.46 -9.46
CA SER A 14 50.39 -49.24 -10.12
C SER A 14 49.35 -48.36 -9.45
N LEU A 15 48.73 -47.61 -10.31
CA LEU A 15 47.37 -47.06 -10.29
C LEU A 15 46.38 -47.72 -9.34
N ARG A 16 45.73 -46.92 -8.51
CA ARG A 16 44.29 -47.01 -8.27
C ARG A 16 43.77 -45.59 -8.06
N SER A 17 43.08 -45.10 -9.10
CA SER A 17 42.31 -43.83 -9.05
C SER A 17 41.17 -43.97 -8.06
N ALA A 18 41.24 -43.28 -6.95
CA ALA A 18 40.10 -43.04 -6.08
C ALA A 18 39.56 -41.62 -6.38
N LEU A 19 38.55 -41.57 -7.20
CA LEU A 19 37.74 -40.38 -7.40
C LEU A 19 36.98 -40.09 -6.08
N LEU A 20 37.53 -39.23 -5.22
CA LEU A 20 36.76 -38.62 -4.14
C LEU A 20 35.89 -37.55 -4.76
N ALA A 21 34.61 -37.91 -4.96
CA ALA A 21 33.55 -36.93 -5.26
C ALA A 21 33.34 -36.05 -4.01
N TRP A 22 33.80 -34.82 -4.11
CA TRP A 22 33.46 -33.76 -3.13
C TRP A 22 32.02 -33.35 -3.35
N VAL A 23 31.10 -33.94 -2.58
CA VAL A 23 29.74 -33.46 -2.44
C VAL A 23 29.83 -32.23 -1.53
N LEU A 24 29.85 -31.03 -2.13
CA LEU A 24 29.62 -29.80 -1.38
C LEU A 24 28.13 -29.80 -0.94
N PRO A 25 27.84 -29.71 0.36
CA PRO A 25 26.48 -29.42 0.79
C PRO A 25 26.19 -27.99 0.36
N ALA A 26 25.24 -27.83 -0.56
CA ALA A 26 24.63 -26.53 -0.83
C ALA A 26 23.92 -26.06 0.47
N LEU A 27 24.57 -25.18 1.20
CA LEU A 27 23.97 -24.46 2.32
C LEU A 27 22.85 -23.60 1.73
N LEU A 28 21.63 -24.09 1.74
CA LEU A 28 20.43 -23.29 1.53
C LEU A 28 20.41 -22.26 2.65
N CYS A 29 20.94 -21.06 2.38
CA CYS A 29 20.65 -19.88 3.19
C CYS A 29 19.15 -19.61 3.09
N VAL A 30 18.38 -20.25 3.95
CA VAL A 30 17.03 -19.80 4.28
C VAL A 30 17.24 -18.49 5.03
N SER A 31 17.22 -17.37 4.29
CA SER A 31 17.12 -16.07 4.94
C SER A 31 15.83 -16.10 5.75
N PRO A 32 15.86 -15.83 7.07
CA PRO A 32 14.63 -15.63 7.81
C PRO A 32 13.87 -14.53 7.08
N LEU A 33 12.59 -14.76 6.75
CA LEU A 33 11.66 -13.70 6.43
C LEU A 33 11.70 -12.79 7.66
N ALA A 34 12.50 -11.74 7.61
CA ALA A 34 12.47 -10.70 8.62
C ALA A 34 11.01 -10.23 8.69
N ASP A 35 10.45 -10.18 9.88
CA ASP A 35 9.19 -9.49 10.11
C ASP A 35 9.34 -8.12 9.45
N ALA A 36 8.66 -7.92 8.32
CA ALA A 36 8.87 -6.76 7.47
C ALA A 36 8.55 -5.45 8.19
N CYS A 37 7.90 -5.53 9.38
CA CYS A 37 7.38 -4.40 10.12
C CYS A 37 7.57 -4.60 11.63
N ASP A 38 8.34 -3.73 12.28
CA ASP A 38 8.62 -3.81 13.72
C ASP A 38 7.58 -3.10 14.61
N GLY A 39 6.61 -2.42 14.01
CA GLY A 39 5.52 -1.75 14.72
C GLY A 39 5.95 -0.49 15.49
N LYS A 40 7.11 0.08 15.20
CA LYS A 40 7.68 1.23 15.93
C LYS A 40 7.53 2.53 15.15
N ALA A 41 6.31 2.91 14.83
CA ALA A 41 6.04 4.18 14.17
C ALA A 41 6.43 5.39 15.03
N THR A 42 7.05 6.40 14.42
CA THR A 42 7.19 7.71 15.04
C THR A 42 5.88 8.48 14.93
N LEU A 43 5.33 8.92 16.06
CA LEU A 43 4.03 9.59 16.12
C LEU A 43 4.20 11.09 16.20
N HIS A 44 3.46 11.83 15.37
CA HIS A 44 3.50 13.28 15.29
C HIS A 44 2.08 13.87 15.40
N ASP A 45 1.89 14.88 16.26
CA ASP A 45 0.75 15.78 16.14
C ASP A 45 1.10 16.87 15.13
N ALA A 46 0.31 17.04 14.08
CA ALA A 46 0.68 17.90 12.98
C ALA A 46 -0.50 18.64 12.34
N THR A 47 -0.23 19.84 11.86
CA THR A 47 -1.08 20.57 10.93
C THR A 47 -0.77 20.15 9.49
N PRO A 48 -1.66 20.40 8.52
CA PRO A 48 -1.38 20.14 7.10
C PRO A 48 -0.09 20.84 6.60
N LYS A 49 0.25 22.01 7.16
CA LYS A 49 1.47 22.74 6.82
C LYS A 49 2.74 22.02 7.34
N GLN A 50 2.68 21.47 8.54
CA GLN A 50 3.80 20.72 9.14
C GLN A 50 4.03 19.39 8.42
N VAL A 51 2.97 18.65 8.06
CA VAL A 51 3.10 17.44 7.21
C VAL A 51 3.79 17.80 5.89
N GLN A 52 3.37 18.87 5.23
CA GLN A 52 3.98 19.31 3.98
C GLN A 52 5.45 19.71 4.16
N ALA A 53 5.82 20.37 5.27
CA ALA A 53 7.20 20.71 5.57
C ALA A 53 8.07 19.47 5.78
N PHE A 54 7.54 18.47 6.52
CA PHE A 54 8.22 17.19 6.72
C PHE A 54 8.51 16.48 5.39
N VAL A 55 7.49 16.35 4.54
CA VAL A 55 7.64 15.70 3.24
C VAL A 55 8.69 16.41 2.37
N ARG A 56 8.68 17.74 2.36
CA ARG A 56 9.68 18.53 1.61
C ARG A 56 11.11 18.29 2.13
N SER A 57 11.30 18.17 3.44
CA SER A 57 12.62 17.92 4.03
C SER A 57 13.20 16.55 3.67
N ARG A 58 12.34 15.59 3.30
CA ARG A 58 12.77 14.25 2.86
C ARG A 58 13.24 14.22 1.40
N HIS A 59 12.94 15.25 0.61
CA HIS A 59 13.24 15.33 -0.83
C HIS A 59 12.73 14.14 -1.63
N LEU A 60 11.60 13.54 -1.21
CA LEU A 60 10.95 12.39 -1.84
C LEU A 60 9.60 12.80 -2.45
N ASP A 61 9.23 12.15 -3.53
CA ASP A 61 7.88 12.26 -4.09
C ASP A 61 6.91 11.41 -3.28
N VAL A 62 5.76 11.95 -2.92
CA VAL A 62 4.73 11.18 -2.19
C VAL A 62 3.75 10.54 -3.15
N LEU A 63 3.65 9.22 -3.05
CA LEU A 63 2.64 8.37 -3.67
C LEU A 63 1.60 8.01 -2.60
N SER A 64 0.40 8.59 -2.70
CA SER A 64 -0.68 8.28 -1.76
C SER A 64 -1.64 7.25 -2.34
N PHE A 65 -2.03 6.27 -1.52
CA PHE A 65 -3.13 5.35 -1.83
C PHE A 65 -4.38 5.76 -1.07
N ALA A 66 -5.49 5.81 -1.78
CA ALA A 66 -6.84 6.02 -1.25
C ALA A 66 -7.73 4.84 -1.65
N GLY A 67 -8.67 4.46 -0.79
CA GLY A 67 -9.51 3.29 -1.05
C GLY A 67 -10.55 3.07 0.04
N TYR A 68 -10.97 1.83 0.19
CA TYR A 68 -11.79 1.40 1.33
C TYR A 68 -10.89 1.09 2.52
N SER A 69 -11.23 1.61 3.70
CA SER A 69 -10.64 1.24 4.98
C SER A 69 -11.54 0.22 5.68
N GLY A 70 -12.31 0.57 6.71
CA GLY A 70 -13.19 -0.33 7.44
C GLY A 70 -14.25 -1.06 6.59
N ALA A 71 -14.61 -0.54 5.41
CA ALA A 71 -15.49 -1.25 4.49
C ALA A 71 -14.83 -2.47 3.83
N GLY A 72 -13.49 -2.56 3.85
CA GLY A 72 -12.74 -3.66 3.28
C GLY A 72 -12.87 -3.80 1.76
N TYR A 73 -12.31 -4.85 1.22
CA TYR A 73 -12.38 -5.21 -0.21
C TYR A 73 -12.99 -6.59 -0.37
N ASN A 74 -13.84 -6.75 -1.38
CA ASN A 74 -14.42 -8.04 -1.72
C ASN A 74 -13.33 -9.06 -2.12
N ASP A 75 -12.28 -8.59 -2.77
CA ASP A 75 -11.10 -9.38 -3.10
C ASP A 75 -9.83 -8.62 -2.69
N ARG A 76 -9.31 -8.97 -1.50
CA ARG A 76 -8.10 -8.37 -0.93
C ARG A 76 -6.86 -8.69 -1.76
N GLU A 77 -6.78 -9.90 -2.32
CA GLU A 77 -5.60 -10.34 -3.10
C GLU A 77 -5.52 -9.61 -4.41
N VAL A 78 -6.64 -9.45 -5.11
CA VAL A 78 -6.72 -8.64 -6.34
C VAL A 78 -6.35 -7.18 -6.04
N MET A 79 -6.84 -6.61 -4.96
CA MET A 79 -6.47 -5.24 -4.54
C MET A 79 -4.96 -5.12 -4.30
N LEU A 80 -4.35 -6.05 -3.60
CA LEU A 80 -2.89 -6.05 -3.36
C LEU A 80 -2.09 -6.26 -4.66
N ALA A 81 -2.55 -7.10 -5.57
CA ALA A 81 -1.92 -7.27 -6.89
C ALA A 81 -1.98 -5.97 -7.71
N GLN A 82 -3.10 -5.27 -7.67
CA GLN A 82 -3.26 -3.95 -8.30
C GLN A 82 -2.33 -2.91 -7.68
N ALA A 83 -2.24 -2.86 -6.34
CA ALA A 83 -1.33 -1.98 -5.62
C ALA A 83 0.14 -2.28 -5.98
N LYS A 84 0.53 -3.57 -6.04
CA LYS A 84 1.86 -4.01 -6.45
C LYS A 84 2.20 -3.56 -7.87
N ALA A 85 1.27 -3.72 -8.80
CA ALA A 85 1.44 -3.29 -10.18
C ALA A 85 1.61 -1.76 -10.32
N VAL A 86 1.04 -0.98 -9.40
CA VAL A 86 1.27 0.46 -9.32
C VAL A 86 2.64 0.74 -8.70
N LEU A 87 2.95 0.19 -7.53
CA LEU A 87 4.21 0.40 -6.80
C LEU A 87 5.42 0.06 -7.67
N SER A 88 5.36 -1.00 -8.48
CA SER A 88 6.45 -1.43 -9.38
C SER A 88 6.84 -0.39 -10.45
N LYS A 89 6.03 0.67 -10.62
CA LYS A 89 6.33 1.79 -11.54
C LYS A 89 7.07 2.93 -10.87
N PHE A 90 7.36 2.82 -9.58
CA PHE A 90 8.01 3.86 -8.79
C PHE A 90 9.32 3.32 -8.18
N GLU A 91 10.25 4.22 -7.95
CA GLU A 91 11.55 3.90 -7.38
C GLU A 91 11.49 4.09 -5.86
N PRO A 92 11.73 3.03 -5.04
CA PRO A 92 11.60 3.12 -3.58
C PRO A 92 12.45 4.22 -2.95
N ARG A 93 13.69 4.40 -3.43
CA ARG A 93 14.61 5.41 -2.90
C ARG A 93 14.19 6.86 -3.18
N ARG A 94 13.21 7.06 -4.06
CA ARG A 94 12.72 8.39 -4.46
C ARG A 94 11.26 8.61 -4.11
N THR A 95 10.61 7.61 -3.53
CA THR A 95 9.17 7.63 -3.29
C THR A 95 8.85 7.31 -1.85
N LEU A 96 8.01 8.13 -1.24
CA LEU A 96 7.44 7.93 0.07
C LEU A 96 5.98 7.51 -0.10
N VAL A 97 5.61 6.35 0.43
CA VAL A 97 4.23 5.86 0.32
C VAL A 97 3.40 6.37 1.49
N ASN A 98 2.26 7.00 1.19
CA ASN A 98 1.29 7.48 2.17
C ASN A 98 -0.05 6.75 2.02
N ILE A 99 -0.64 6.38 3.16
CA ILE A 99 -2.02 5.88 3.28
C ILE A 99 -2.61 6.51 4.56
N GLY A 100 -3.82 6.11 4.98
CA GLY A 100 -4.48 6.66 6.16
C GLY A 100 -4.01 6.12 7.53
N ALA A 101 -2.79 5.62 7.66
CA ALA A 101 -2.17 5.04 8.85
C ALA A 101 -2.83 3.77 9.43
N THR A 102 -4.10 3.49 9.17
CA THR A 102 -4.81 2.31 9.71
C THR A 102 -4.44 1.03 8.95
N GLU A 103 -4.59 -0.12 9.60
CA GLU A 103 -4.20 -1.42 9.01
C GLU A 103 -5.27 -2.02 8.09
N GLU A 104 -6.54 -1.62 8.24
CA GLU A 104 -7.65 -2.23 7.53
C GLU A 104 -7.79 -1.77 6.07
N GLY A 105 -8.33 -2.66 5.24
CA GLY A 105 -8.65 -2.38 3.85
C GLY A 105 -7.43 -1.95 3.05
N ILE A 106 -7.44 -0.71 2.53
CA ILE A 106 -6.31 -0.15 1.76
C ILE A 106 -5.01 -0.07 2.59
N GLY A 107 -5.11 -0.08 3.93
CA GLY A 107 -3.96 -0.10 4.83
C GLY A 107 -3.07 -1.33 4.66
N ALA A 108 -3.60 -2.44 4.16
CA ALA A 108 -2.79 -3.62 3.83
C ALA A 108 -1.67 -3.36 2.81
N VAL A 109 -1.76 -2.26 2.06
CA VAL A 109 -0.72 -1.85 1.10
C VAL A 109 0.56 -1.38 1.82
N TYR A 110 0.51 -1.03 3.12
CA TYR A 110 1.72 -0.70 3.89
C TYR A 110 2.71 -1.86 3.96
N GLU A 111 2.23 -3.06 4.30
CA GLU A 111 3.07 -4.26 4.36
C GLU A 111 3.72 -4.55 3.01
N LEU A 112 2.94 -4.46 1.93
CA LEU A 112 3.43 -4.62 0.58
C LEU A 112 4.50 -3.57 0.21
N ALA A 113 4.26 -2.29 0.51
CA ALA A 113 5.18 -1.19 0.23
C ALA A 113 6.50 -1.35 1.00
N ASN A 114 6.41 -1.67 2.30
CA ASN A 114 7.58 -1.93 3.14
C ASN A 114 8.40 -3.11 2.60
N GLY A 115 7.75 -4.24 2.28
CA GLY A 115 8.40 -5.40 1.67
C GLY A 115 9.04 -5.13 0.30
N MET A 116 8.62 -4.07 -0.39
CA MET A 116 9.23 -3.59 -1.64
C MET A 116 10.31 -2.51 -1.40
N GLY A 117 10.61 -2.16 -0.15
CA GLY A 117 11.66 -1.22 0.24
C GLY A 117 11.26 0.26 0.20
N PHE A 118 9.96 0.57 0.16
CA PHE A 118 9.48 1.94 0.27
C PHE A 118 9.45 2.39 1.73
N ALA A 119 9.91 3.62 1.99
CA ALA A 119 9.59 4.31 3.23
C ALA A 119 8.11 4.70 3.24
N THR A 120 7.51 4.71 4.43
CA THR A 120 6.06 4.84 4.59
C THR A 120 5.68 5.96 5.57
N ILE A 121 4.62 6.67 5.28
CA ILE A 121 3.98 7.59 6.21
C ILE A 121 2.48 7.35 6.28
N GLY A 122 1.89 7.72 7.39
CA GLY A 122 0.44 7.72 7.56
C GLY A 122 -0.06 9.11 7.94
N ILE A 123 -1.00 9.65 7.18
CA ILE A 123 -1.67 10.91 7.51
C ILE A 123 -3.11 10.58 7.89
N VAL A 124 -3.46 10.81 9.14
CA VAL A 124 -4.75 10.37 9.70
C VAL A 124 -5.33 11.44 10.62
N SER A 125 -6.66 11.46 10.77
CA SER A 125 -7.35 12.29 11.77
C SER A 125 -6.97 11.87 13.19
N VAL A 126 -6.93 12.80 14.11
CA VAL A 126 -6.80 12.52 15.57
C VAL A 126 -7.88 11.56 16.07
N LEU A 127 -9.01 11.45 15.37
CA LEU A 127 -10.07 10.49 15.68
C LEU A 127 -9.57 9.04 15.72
N ALA A 128 -8.55 8.69 14.93
CA ALA A 128 -7.97 7.34 14.98
C ALA A 128 -7.42 7.01 16.37
N ARG A 129 -6.71 7.95 17.00
CA ARG A 129 -6.18 7.82 18.36
C ARG A 129 -7.30 7.88 19.38
N GLU A 130 -8.23 8.83 19.25
CA GLU A 130 -9.34 9.02 20.17
C GLU A 130 -10.29 7.82 20.22
N GLN A 131 -10.46 7.12 19.09
CA GLN A 131 -11.31 5.94 18.98
C GLN A 131 -10.54 4.61 19.09
N GLY A 132 -9.24 4.65 19.41
CA GLY A 132 -8.42 3.45 19.59
C GLY A 132 -8.29 2.58 18.34
N VAL A 133 -8.32 3.19 17.16
CA VAL A 133 -8.20 2.44 15.90
C VAL A 133 -6.77 1.93 15.72
N ALA A 134 -6.63 0.65 15.38
CA ALA A 134 -5.34 0.03 15.17
C ALA A 134 -4.58 0.67 13.99
N LEU A 135 -3.32 1.05 14.25
CA LEU A 135 -2.41 1.55 13.23
C LEU A 135 -1.65 0.39 12.59
N SER A 136 -1.32 0.52 11.32
CA SER A 136 -0.46 -0.46 10.64
C SER A 136 0.91 -0.53 11.30
N LYS A 137 1.40 -1.74 11.55
CA LYS A 137 2.77 -1.97 12.07
C LYS A 137 3.85 -1.63 11.06
N CYS A 138 3.47 -1.46 9.79
CA CYS A 138 4.36 -1.21 8.67
C CYS A 138 4.41 0.28 8.26
N VAL A 139 4.01 1.20 9.14
CA VAL A 139 4.12 2.63 8.91
C VAL A 139 5.27 3.20 9.73
N ASP A 140 6.17 3.99 9.11
CA ASP A 140 7.36 4.54 9.77
C ASP A 140 7.04 5.82 10.56
N ASP A 141 6.30 6.76 9.95
CA ASP A 141 5.89 8.03 10.57
C ASP A 141 4.37 8.21 10.46
N VAL A 142 3.69 8.47 11.58
CA VAL A 142 2.24 8.73 11.63
C VAL A 142 1.98 10.17 12.03
N PHE A 143 1.23 10.89 11.20
CA PHE A 143 0.82 12.27 11.43
C PHE A 143 -0.65 12.33 11.81
N PHE A 144 -0.93 12.59 13.09
CA PHE A 144 -2.27 12.89 13.58
C PHE A 144 -2.61 14.34 13.28
N VAL A 145 -3.56 14.53 12.38
CA VAL A 145 -4.05 15.86 12.02
C VAL A 145 -5.29 16.17 12.84
N ARG A 146 -5.31 17.33 13.50
CA ARG A 146 -6.52 17.77 14.22
C ARG A 146 -7.66 18.01 13.25
N ASP A 147 -8.64 17.13 13.29
CA ASP A 147 -9.79 17.08 12.40
C ASP A 147 -10.99 16.49 13.15
N THR A 148 -12.18 17.04 12.96
CA THR A 148 -13.43 16.53 13.53
C THR A 148 -14.10 15.49 12.63
N THR A 149 -13.48 15.17 11.49
CA THR A 149 -13.91 14.16 10.52
C THR A 149 -12.79 13.16 10.25
N TRP A 150 -13.12 12.07 9.61
CA TRP A 150 -12.12 11.10 9.13
C TRP A 150 -11.39 11.53 7.85
N GLY A 151 -11.82 12.62 7.24
CA GLY A 151 -11.35 13.09 5.94
C GLY A 151 -12.50 13.48 5.01
N GLY A 152 -12.19 13.71 3.74
CA GLY A 152 -13.14 14.15 2.75
C GLY A 152 -13.43 15.64 2.85
N ARG A 153 -14.66 16.03 2.56
CA ARG A 153 -15.13 17.41 2.70
C ARG A 153 -15.67 17.66 4.11
N LEU A 154 -15.51 18.88 4.56
CA LEU A 154 -16.19 19.34 5.77
C LEU A 154 -17.72 19.32 5.57
N PRO A 155 -18.49 18.94 6.61
CA PRO A 155 -19.95 18.94 6.53
C PRO A 155 -20.50 20.31 6.07
N GLY A 156 -21.42 20.29 5.12
CA GLY A 156 -22.02 21.49 4.57
C GLY A 156 -21.10 22.40 3.75
N SER A 157 -19.89 21.94 3.40
CA SER A 157 -18.89 22.74 2.68
C SER A 157 -18.30 21.99 1.48
N SER A 158 -17.81 22.75 0.49
CA SER A 158 -16.98 22.21 -0.60
C SER A 158 -15.50 22.09 -0.22
N ALA A 159 -15.08 22.66 0.92
CA ALA A 159 -13.69 22.62 1.39
C ALA A 159 -13.33 21.23 1.90
N LEU A 160 -12.09 20.82 1.64
CA LEU A 160 -11.54 19.61 2.25
C LEU A 160 -11.35 19.81 3.75
N SER A 161 -11.52 18.72 4.50
CA SER A 161 -11.14 18.63 5.90
C SER A 161 -9.62 18.82 6.07
N PRO A 162 -9.14 19.14 7.27
CA PRO A 162 -7.71 19.26 7.54
C PRO A 162 -6.91 18.02 7.15
N THR A 163 -7.39 16.81 7.46
CA THR A 163 -6.71 15.54 7.13
C THR A 163 -6.58 15.36 5.62
N SER A 164 -7.68 15.46 4.88
CA SER A 164 -7.63 15.35 3.41
C SER A 164 -6.86 16.49 2.76
N THR A 165 -6.86 17.68 3.37
CA THR A 165 -5.99 18.80 2.93
C THR A 165 -4.52 18.43 3.09
N ALA A 166 -4.13 17.79 4.19
CA ALA A 166 -2.76 17.34 4.42
C ALA A 166 -2.34 16.28 3.39
N ILE A 167 -3.19 15.27 3.17
CA ILE A 167 -2.96 14.20 2.19
C ILE A 167 -2.79 14.79 0.79
N VAL A 168 -3.75 15.59 0.33
CA VAL A 168 -3.71 16.16 -1.02
C VAL A 168 -2.50 17.07 -1.22
N ARG A 169 -2.15 17.91 -0.24
CA ARG A 169 -0.98 18.81 -0.34
C ARG A 169 0.34 18.05 -0.37
N ALA A 170 0.48 17.02 0.46
CA ALA A 170 1.69 16.20 0.52
C ALA A 170 1.91 15.40 -0.77
N SER A 171 0.86 14.89 -1.37
CA SER A 171 0.93 13.96 -2.51
C SER A 171 1.43 14.61 -3.80
N ARG A 172 2.28 13.91 -4.54
CA ARG A 172 2.56 14.14 -5.96
C ARG A 172 1.61 13.34 -6.85
N THR A 173 1.35 12.11 -6.46
CA THR A 173 0.41 11.20 -7.14
C THR A 173 -0.56 10.62 -6.12
N ILE A 174 -1.84 10.56 -6.45
CA ILE A 174 -2.86 9.82 -5.68
C ILE A 174 -3.38 8.66 -6.52
N VAL A 175 -3.38 7.48 -5.94
CA VAL A 175 -3.91 6.24 -6.52
C VAL A 175 -5.15 5.86 -5.73
N GLY A 176 -6.29 5.83 -6.39
CA GLY A 176 -7.51 5.25 -5.83
C GLY A 176 -7.67 3.81 -6.29
N ILE A 177 -7.79 2.88 -5.35
CA ILE A 177 -8.22 1.49 -5.63
C ILE A 177 -9.62 1.35 -5.03
N GLY A 178 -10.65 1.43 -5.90
CA GLY A 178 -12.02 1.63 -5.42
C GLY A 178 -12.14 2.90 -4.57
N GLY A 179 -12.98 2.87 -3.55
CA GLY A 179 -13.05 3.91 -2.52
C GLY A 179 -14.39 4.61 -2.39
N GLY A 180 -14.65 5.09 -1.18
CA GLY A 180 -15.86 5.83 -0.80
C GLY A 180 -15.76 7.33 -1.10
N ALA A 181 -16.57 8.12 -0.36
CA ALA A 181 -16.67 9.57 -0.53
C ALA A 181 -15.34 10.28 -0.23
N ILE A 182 -14.59 9.85 0.80
CA ILE A 182 -13.31 10.45 1.16
C ILE A 182 -12.31 10.30 0.00
N ALA A 183 -12.12 9.08 -0.52
CA ALA A 183 -11.23 8.82 -1.64
C ALA A 183 -11.63 9.61 -2.89
N ARG A 184 -12.93 9.69 -3.21
CA ARG A 184 -13.46 10.54 -4.28
C ARG A 184 -13.07 12.00 -4.11
N ASP A 185 -13.24 12.54 -2.92
CA ASP A 185 -13.03 13.96 -2.64
C ASP A 185 -11.54 14.33 -2.71
N GLU A 186 -10.67 13.48 -2.16
CA GLU A 186 -9.21 13.64 -2.25
C GLU A 186 -8.69 13.57 -3.68
N MET A 187 -9.10 12.55 -4.45
CA MET A 187 -8.72 12.42 -5.85
C MET A 187 -9.25 13.57 -6.70
N THR A 188 -10.50 14.03 -6.44
CA THR A 188 -11.07 15.17 -7.14
C THR A 188 -10.28 16.44 -6.87
N ALA A 189 -9.92 16.69 -5.59
CA ALA A 189 -9.12 17.85 -5.22
C ALA A 189 -7.70 17.77 -5.78
N ALA A 190 -7.08 16.60 -5.76
CA ALA A 190 -5.76 16.37 -6.36
C ALA A 190 -5.77 16.67 -7.86
N ARG A 191 -6.77 16.17 -8.60
CA ARG A 191 -6.92 16.43 -10.04
C ARG A 191 -7.09 17.92 -10.32
N ARG A 192 -7.91 18.63 -9.54
CA ARG A 192 -8.08 20.10 -9.64
C ARG A 192 -6.79 20.87 -9.36
N ALA A 193 -5.95 20.34 -8.48
CA ALA A 193 -4.63 20.91 -8.16
C ALA A 193 -3.53 20.52 -9.17
N GLY A 194 -3.87 19.91 -10.32
CA GLY A 194 -2.92 19.50 -11.35
C GLY A 194 -2.04 18.30 -10.98
N LYS A 195 -2.40 17.55 -9.94
CA LYS A 195 -1.66 16.36 -9.51
C LYS A 195 -2.03 15.12 -10.33
N ARG A 196 -1.13 14.17 -10.41
CA ARG A 196 -1.41 12.90 -11.07
C ARG A 196 -2.41 12.10 -10.23
N VAL A 197 -3.48 11.65 -10.87
CA VAL A 197 -4.49 10.77 -10.27
C VAL A 197 -4.59 9.51 -11.11
N ILE A 198 -4.52 8.36 -10.45
CA ILE A 198 -4.71 7.03 -11.06
C ILE A 198 -5.91 6.40 -10.35
N PHE A 199 -6.85 5.87 -11.10
CA PHE A 199 -7.98 5.14 -10.53
C PHE A 199 -8.00 3.71 -11.04
N VAL A 200 -8.14 2.76 -10.11
CA VAL A 200 -8.28 1.33 -10.36
C VAL A 200 -9.61 0.89 -9.77
N PRO A 201 -10.52 0.34 -10.58
CA PRO A 201 -11.80 -0.15 -10.07
C PRO A 201 -11.61 -1.33 -9.10
N ALA A 202 -12.35 -1.29 -7.99
CA ALA A 202 -12.44 -2.37 -7.04
C ALA A 202 -13.76 -2.25 -6.26
N ASP A 203 -14.32 -3.37 -5.84
CA ASP A 203 -15.53 -3.42 -5.02
C ASP A 203 -15.17 -3.44 -3.54
N MET A 204 -16.00 -2.77 -2.72
CA MET A 204 -15.98 -2.96 -1.27
C MET A 204 -16.43 -4.38 -0.93
N ASP A 205 -16.13 -4.84 0.28
CA ASP A 205 -16.61 -6.12 0.80
C ASP A 205 -18.14 -6.14 0.80
N HIS A 206 -18.70 -7.08 0.04
CA HIS A 206 -20.14 -7.19 -0.21
C HIS A 206 -20.90 -7.54 1.05
N GLU A 207 -20.34 -8.38 1.93
CA GLU A 207 -21.01 -8.81 3.16
C GLU A 207 -21.02 -7.67 4.17
N ARG A 208 -19.88 -7.04 4.44
CA ARG A 208 -19.78 -5.85 5.29
C ARG A 208 -20.71 -4.73 4.82
N ALA A 209 -20.80 -4.51 3.51
CA ALA A 209 -21.70 -3.48 2.95
C ALA A 209 -23.17 -3.80 3.22
N ARG A 210 -23.60 -5.08 3.08
CA ARG A 210 -24.95 -5.51 3.39
C ARG A 210 -25.23 -5.41 4.90
N GLU A 211 -24.30 -5.78 5.75
CA GLU A 211 -24.40 -5.65 7.20
C GLU A 211 -24.53 -4.18 7.63
N ALA A 212 -23.70 -3.30 7.08
CA ALA A 212 -23.77 -1.88 7.35
C ALA A 212 -25.12 -1.26 6.92
N ALA A 213 -25.69 -1.73 5.81
CA ALA A 213 -27.02 -1.31 5.37
C ALA A 213 -28.10 -1.81 6.34
N ARG A 214 -28.06 -3.09 6.74
CA ARG A 214 -28.99 -3.66 7.72
C ARG A 214 -28.96 -2.92 9.05
N ALA A 215 -27.76 -2.63 9.56
CA ALA A 215 -27.58 -1.88 10.82
C ALA A 215 -28.19 -0.46 10.79
N LYS A 216 -28.32 0.11 9.59
CA LYS A 216 -28.92 1.43 9.35
C LYS A 216 -30.39 1.36 8.93
N GLY A 217 -31.00 0.19 8.88
CA GLY A 217 -32.36 0.00 8.38
C GLY A 217 -32.51 0.35 6.89
N GLN A 218 -31.45 0.26 6.11
CA GLN A 218 -31.41 0.56 4.68
C GLN A 218 -31.55 -0.72 3.84
N PRO A 219 -32.09 -0.62 2.61
CA PRO A 219 -32.07 -1.74 1.66
C PRO A 219 -30.65 -2.24 1.39
N ALA A 220 -30.51 -3.54 1.13
CA ALA A 220 -29.22 -4.12 0.75
C ALA A 220 -28.69 -3.45 -0.54
N PRO A 221 -27.43 -3.05 -0.57
CA PRO A 221 -26.84 -2.44 -1.77
C PRO A 221 -26.77 -3.47 -2.89
N THR A 222 -26.95 -3.01 -4.12
CA THR A 222 -26.78 -3.77 -5.38
C THR A 222 -25.56 -3.33 -6.16
N ASP A 223 -24.95 -2.20 -5.79
CA ASP A 223 -23.69 -1.69 -6.33
C ASP A 223 -22.67 -1.51 -5.18
N PHE A 224 -21.52 -2.12 -5.33
CA PHE A 224 -20.46 -2.17 -4.31
C PHE A 224 -19.22 -1.36 -4.69
N ARG A 225 -19.30 -0.58 -5.77
CA ARG A 225 -18.14 0.14 -6.34
C ARG A 225 -17.81 1.45 -5.66
N GLY A 226 -18.68 1.95 -4.82
CA GLY A 226 -18.47 3.17 -4.02
C GLY A 226 -18.41 4.47 -4.83
N ALA A 227 -18.33 5.60 -4.09
CA ALA A 227 -18.43 6.94 -4.68
C ALA A 227 -17.25 7.32 -5.58
N ALA A 228 -16.05 6.76 -5.35
CA ALA A 228 -14.89 7.03 -6.18
C ALA A 228 -15.07 6.47 -7.60
N HIS A 229 -15.69 5.30 -7.73
CA HIS A 229 -15.98 4.71 -9.03
C HIS A 229 -16.95 5.58 -9.86
N ALA A 230 -17.96 6.16 -9.23
CA ALA A 230 -18.90 7.04 -9.94
C ALA A 230 -18.21 8.29 -10.52
N ALA A 231 -17.09 8.75 -9.92
CA ALA A 231 -16.36 9.95 -10.34
C ALA A 231 -15.19 9.67 -11.30
N PHE A 232 -14.59 8.48 -11.22
CA PHE A 232 -13.33 8.14 -11.90
C PHE A 232 -13.36 6.84 -12.68
N GLY A 233 -14.37 5.99 -12.48
CA GLY A 233 -14.54 4.74 -13.21
C GLY A 233 -14.88 4.96 -14.69
N PRO A 234 -14.78 3.92 -15.51
CA PRO A 234 -15.24 3.99 -16.91
C PRO A 234 -16.73 4.33 -16.93
N ALA A 235 -17.12 5.17 -17.91
CA ALA A 235 -18.52 5.45 -18.14
C ALA A 235 -19.27 4.13 -18.41
N ARG A 236 -20.47 3.96 -17.79
CA ARG A 236 -21.32 2.79 -18.10
C ARG A 236 -21.63 2.83 -19.60
N THR A 237 -21.14 1.87 -20.33
CA THR A 237 -21.63 1.64 -21.69
C THR A 237 -23.07 1.16 -21.58
N ALA A 238 -23.98 1.74 -22.38
CA ALA A 238 -25.43 1.50 -22.33
C ALA A 238 -25.87 0.04 -22.62
N HIS A 239 -24.94 -0.90 -22.72
CA HIS A 239 -25.20 -2.30 -23.10
C HIS A 239 -25.42 -3.28 -21.95
N GLU A 240 -25.25 -2.91 -20.67
CA GLU A 240 -25.45 -3.85 -19.56
C GLU A 240 -26.89 -3.90 -19.01
N GLY A 241 -27.77 -3.01 -19.50
CA GLY A 241 -29.18 -2.93 -19.06
C GLY A 241 -30.12 -3.94 -19.72
N GLU A 242 -29.72 -4.61 -20.80
CA GLU A 242 -30.67 -5.38 -21.67
C GLU A 242 -30.60 -6.91 -21.48
N ARG A 243 -29.73 -7.44 -20.61
CA ARG A 243 -29.61 -8.91 -20.45
C ARG A 243 -30.38 -9.50 -19.26
N SER A 244 -31.16 -8.73 -18.52
CA SER A 244 -31.98 -9.28 -17.41
C SER A 244 -33.49 -9.39 -17.69
N GLY A 245 -33.90 -9.29 -18.91
CA GLY A 245 -35.31 -9.25 -19.29
C GLY A 245 -35.74 -10.25 -20.36
N HIS A 246 -35.30 -11.54 -20.29
CA HIS A 246 -35.95 -12.63 -21.03
C HIS A 246 -35.61 -13.98 -20.40
N SER A 247 -36.44 -14.41 -19.49
CA SER A 247 -36.78 -15.82 -19.28
C SER A 247 -38.21 -15.89 -18.76
N ARG A 248 -39.07 -16.25 -19.66
CA ARG A 248 -40.41 -16.75 -19.31
C ARG A 248 -40.31 -18.22 -18.90
#